data_fef892fbf3d59b1f8f34d793628fa4d1
#
_entry.id   fef892fbf3d59b1f8f34d793628fa4d1
#
_cell.length_a   1.000
_cell.length_b   1.000
_cell.length_c   1.000
_cell.angle_alpha   90.00
_cell.angle_beta   90.00
_cell.angle_gamma   90.00
#
_symmetry.space_group_name_H-M   'P 1'
#
loop_
_entity.id
_entity.type
_entity.pdbx_description
1 polymer ?
#
loop_
_entity_poly.entity_id
_entity_poly.type
_entity_poly.pdbx_seq_one_letter_code
_entity_poly.pdbx_strand_id
1 'polypeptide(L)'
;MAIYYHGSSVLFKSFDLSHALEGDGKVKFGYGVYLTSRYERAAHYAFNKKRPENKDYYVYTVEGPDKTEYNCLWQSPSCPVSESIVSRVKEKLGEDIPVEAIAEGKYFRKYVANRLVGVQESIKKMFGSAPYIGEIALANLLDSIGVDMMAQPFIWKPPFENIDLAIVNEKKVKILKIEKIELDAKKHLVPGSETLVKLE
;
A
#
# COMPACT_ATOMS: atom_id res chain seq x y z
N MET A 1 -2.27 16.88 -4.97
CA MET A 1 -1.44 15.71 -5.32
C MET A 1 -0.19 15.71 -4.43
N ALA A 2 0.12 14.61 -3.80
CA ALA A 2 1.24 14.44 -2.86
C ALA A 2 2.38 13.64 -3.50
N ILE A 3 3.61 13.85 -2.98
CA ILE A 3 4.80 13.10 -3.42
C ILE A 3 5.02 11.93 -2.47
N TYR A 4 5.21 10.77 -3.05
CA TYR A 4 5.55 9.53 -2.37
C TYR A 4 6.73 8.83 -3.05
N TYR A 5 7.21 7.76 -2.44
CA TYR A 5 8.34 7.00 -2.93
C TYR A 5 8.04 5.50 -2.93
N HIS A 6 8.59 4.80 -3.93
CA HIS A 6 8.54 3.35 -4.04
C HIS A 6 9.94 2.80 -4.25
N GLY A 7 10.32 1.76 -3.52
CA GLY A 7 11.58 1.06 -3.70
C GLY A 7 11.38 -0.26 -4.44
N SER A 8 12.20 -0.54 -5.45
CA SER A 8 12.15 -1.77 -6.23
C SER A 8 13.54 -2.26 -6.63
N SER A 9 13.69 -3.58 -6.71
CA SER A 9 14.86 -4.22 -7.35
C SER A 9 14.65 -4.46 -8.85
N VAL A 10 13.55 -3.98 -9.41
CA VAL A 10 13.19 -4.12 -10.83
C VAL A 10 12.90 -2.75 -11.40
N LEU A 11 13.42 -2.47 -12.59
CA LEU A 11 13.11 -1.27 -13.35
C LEU A 11 11.83 -1.49 -14.17
N PHE A 12 10.87 -0.58 -14.04
CA PHE A 12 9.61 -0.60 -14.81
C PHE A 12 9.17 0.82 -15.20
N LYS A 13 8.31 0.94 -16.23
CA LYS A 13 7.82 2.23 -16.76
C LYS A 13 6.47 2.67 -16.18
N SER A 14 5.70 1.73 -15.64
CA SER A 14 4.38 1.99 -15.01
C SER A 14 4.12 0.99 -13.91
N PHE A 15 3.32 1.38 -12.92
CA PHE A 15 2.80 0.44 -11.95
C PHE A 15 1.75 -0.45 -12.58
N ASP A 16 1.76 -1.74 -12.20
CA ASP A 16 0.79 -2.74 -12.59
C ASP A 16 0.48 -3.61 -11.38
N LEU A 17 -0.76 -3.55 -10.91
CA LEU A 17 -1.19 -4.28 -9.72
C LEU A 17 -1.22 -5.80 -9.93
N SER A 18 -1.14 -6.31 -11.16
CA SER A 18 -0.97 -7.74 -11.40
C SER A 18 0.32 -8.30 -10.77
N HIS A 19 1.35 -7.45 -10.61
CA HIS A 19 2.63 -7.77 -9.98
C HIS A 19 2.69 -7.47 -8.46
N ALA A 20 1.61 -6.94 -7.87
CA ALA A 20 1.60 -6.48 -6.47
C ALA A 20 1.94 -7.57 -5.44
N LEU A 21 1.82 -8.85 -5.79
CA LEU A 21 2.07 -10.00 -4.91
C LEU A 21 3.40 -10.70 -5.16
N GLU A 22 4.20 -10.24 -6.12
CA GLU A 22 5.48 -10.87 -6.49
C GLU A 22 6.64 -10.48 -5.57
N GLY A 23 6.54 -9.35 -4.88
CA GLY A 23 7.55 -8.85 -3.95
C GLY A 23 7.64 -9.64 -2.64
N ASP A 24 8.56 -9.24 -1.76
CA ASP A 24 8.69 -9.77 -0.39
C ASP A 24 7.47 -9.40 0.48
N GLY A 25 6.73 -8.39 0.07
CA GLY A 25 5.58 -7.85 0.79
C GLY A 25 4.41 -8.82 0.80
N LYS A 26 4.05 -9.28 1.99
CA LYS A 26 2.69 -9.73 2.25
C LYS A 26 1.80 -8.50 2.15
N VAL A 27 0.51 -8.70 1.87
CA VAL A 27 -0.51 -7.61 1.81
C VAL A 27 -0.70 -7.01 3.21
N LYS A 28 0.33 -6.28 3.68
CA LYS A 28 0.39 -5.78 5.06
C LYS A 28 -0.64 -4.69 5.32
N PHE A 29 -0.79 -3.79 4.35
CA PHE A 29 -1.72 -2.66 4.44
C PHE A 29 -2.98 -2.86 3.58
N GLY A 30 -3.08 -3.94 2.80
CA GLY A 30 -4.10 -4.19 1.81
C GLY A 30 -3.52 -4.32 0.40
N TYR A 31 -4.35 -4.60 -0.58
CA TYR A 31 -3.93 -4.71 -1.97
C TYR A 31 -3.81 -3.32 -2.61
N GLY A 32 -2.70 -3.05 -3.29
CA GLY A 32 -2.46 -1.75 -3.92
C GLY A 32 -0.99 -1.51 -4.26
N VAL A 33 -0.69 -0.34 -4.82
CA VAL A 33 0.67 0.15 -5.04
C VAL A 33 1.25 0.62 -3.71
N TYR A 34 2.29 -0.08 -3.24
CA TYR A 34 2.95 0.22 -1.96
C TYR A 34 3.89 1.41 -2.09
N LEU A 35 3.64 2.43 -1.32
CA LEU A 35 4.41 3.67 -1.28
C LEU A 35 4.76 4.04 0.16
N THR A 36 5.70 4.96 0.30
CA THR A 36 6.06 5.58 1.58
C THR A 36 6.26 7.08 1.40
N SER A 37 6.08 7.83 2.48
CA SER A 37 6.36 9.27 2.49
C SER A 37 7.85 9.61 2.61
N ARG A 38 8.75 8.61 2.77
CA ARG A 38 10.18 8.83 2.98
C ARG A 38 11.05 8.13 1.97
N TYR A 39 11.98 8.89 1.36
CA TYR A 39 12.90 8.39 0.34
C TYR A 39 13.80 7.26 0.87
N GLU A 40 14.43 7.43 2.03
CA GLU A 40 15.36 6.44 2.61
C GLU A 40 14.65 5.14 2.96
N ARG A 41 13.35 5.23 3.29
CA ARG A 41 12.54 4.05 3.55
C ARG A 41 12.19 3.30 2.28
N ALA A 42 11.91 4.02 1.19
CA ALA A 42 11.75 3.40 -0.12
C ALA A 42 13.07 2.73 -0.57
N ALA A 43 14.21 3.38 -0.38
CA ALA A 43 15.51 2.79 -0.65
C ALA A 43 15.74 1.47 0.11
N HIS A 44 15.39 1.42 1.41
CA HIS A 44 15.46 0.19 2.19
C HIS A 44 14.55 -0.92 1.62
N TYR A 45 13.35 -0.58 1.12
CA TYR A 45 12.43 -1.53 0.49
C TYR A 45 12.85 -1.97 -0.92
N ALA A 46 13.80 -1.27 -1.56
CA ALA A 46 14.33 -1.68 -2.86
C ALA A 46 15.07 -3.02 -2.80
N PHE A 47 15.60 -3.40 -1.62
CA PHE A 47 16.17 -4.72 -1.41
C PHE A 47 15.10 -5.80 -1.36
N ASN A 48 15.15 -6.74 -2.30
CA ASN A 48 14.22 -7.88 -2.34
C ASN A 48 14.91 -9.14 -1.80
N LYS A 49 14.43 -9.67 -0.68
CA LYS A 49 14.98 -10.88 -0.04
C LYS A 49 14.82 -12.14 -0.90
N LYS A 50 13.83 -12.19 -1.78
CA LYS A 50 13.61 -13.31 -2.70
C LYS A 50 14.56 -13.31 -3.90
N ARG A 51 15.24 -12.18 -4.15
CA ARG A 51 16.20 -12.01 -5.24
C ARG A 51 17.48 -11.36 -4.70
N PRO A 52 18.18 -12.00 -3.74
CA PRO A 52 19.34 -11.40 -3.06
C PRO A 52 20.55 -11.20 -4.00
N GLU A 53 20.59 -11.92 -5.13
CA GLU A 53 21.58 -11.79 -6.20
C GLU A 53 21.41 -10.50 -7.00
N ASN A 54 20.20 -9.94 -7.05
CA ASN A 54 19.96 -8.68 -7.73
C ASN A 54 20.62 -7.52 -6.96
N LYS A 55 21.51 -6.81 -7.61
CA LYS A 55 22.23 -5.63 -7.07
C LYS A 55 21.74 -4.32 -7.66
N ASP A 56 20.73 -4.36 -8.51
CA ASP A 56 20.07 -3.17 -9.03
C ASP A 56 18.95 -2.74 -8.09
N TYR A 57 19.05 -1.54 -7.58
CA TYR A 57 18.06 -0.96 -6.68
C TYR A 57 17.61 0.38 -7.24
N TYR A 58 16.29 0.62 -7.18
CA TYR A 58 15.67 1.81 -7.73
C TYR A 58 14.74 2.45 -6.72
N VAL A 59 14.74 3.78 -6.67
CA VAL A 59 13.73 4.56 -5.98
C VAL A 59 12.95 5.36 -7.01
N TYR A 60 11.64 5.20 -6.97
CA TYR A 60 10.67 5.91 -7.78
C TYR A 60 10.11 7.06 -6.97
N THR A 61 10.26 8.28 -7.45
CA THR A 61 9.50 9.42 -6.96
C THR A 61 8.20 9.48 -7.73
N VAL A 62 7.09 9.47 -7.04
CA VAL A 62 5.76 9.37 -7.65
C VAL A 62 4.82 10.45 -7.11
N GLU A 63 3.91 10.88 -7.95
CA GLU A 63 2.77 11.69 -7.59
C GLU A 63 1.55 10.79 -7.38
N GLY A 64 0.82 11.02 -6.27
CA GLY A 64 -0.39 10.28 -5.93
C GLY A 64 -1.43 11.18 -5.26
N PRO A 65 -2.61 10.65 -4.86
CA PRO A 65 -3.65 11.41 -4.20
C PRO A 65 -3.17 12.05 -2.88
N ASP A 66 -3.65 13.25 -2.58
CA ASP A 66 -3.51 13.81 -1.25
C ASP A 66 -4.31 12.99 -0.25
N LYS A 67 -3.75 12.84 0.93
CA LYS A 67 -4.38 12.16 2.04
C LYS A 67 -5.45 13.04 2.69
N THR A 68 -6.67 12.56 2.78
CA THR A 68 -7.79 13.20 3.45
C THR A 68 -8.54 12.19 4.35
N GLU A 69 -9.42 12.65 5.22
CA GLU A 69 -10.27 11.78 6.03
C GLU A 69 -11.30 10.98 5.19
N TYR A 70 -11.61 11.46 3.97
CA TYR A 70 -12.60 10.86 3.09
C TYR A 70 -12.03 9.76 2.20
N ASN A 71 -10.72 9.81 1.90
CA ASN A 71 -10.09 8.91 0.93
C ASN A 71 -8.98 8.02 1.52
N CYS A 72 -8.72 8.11 2.83
CA CYS A 72 -7.66 7.35 3.49
C CYS A 72 -8.23 6.45 4.59
N LEU A 73 -8.17 5.14 4.38
CA LEU A 73 -8.45 4.16 5.43
C LEU A 73 -7.21 3.96 6.30
N TRP A 74 -7.23 4.57 7.48
CA TRP A 74 -6.15 4.43 8.46
C TRP A 74 -6.16 3.04 9.10
N GLN A 75 -4.99 2.41 9.21
CA GLN A 75 -4.78 1.10 9.82
C GLN A 75 -4.12 1.19 11.20
N SER A 76 -4.33 2.30 11.88
CA SER A 76 -3.77 2.56 13.21
C SER A 76 -4.82 2.29 14.29
N PRO A 77 -4.46 1.64 15.43
CA PRO A 77 -5.35 1.48 16.58
C PRO A 77 -5.79 2.82 17.18
N SER A 78 -5.02 3.89 16.98
CA SER A 78 -5.34 5.23 17.49
C SER A 78 -6.23 6.05 16.56
N CYS A 79 -6.63 5.48 15.41
CA CYS A 79 -7.48 6.11 14.44
C CYS A 79 -8.65 5.20 14.09
N PRO A 80 -9.84 5.41 14.66
CA PRO A 80 -11.05 4.72 14.21
C PRO A 80 -11.30 5.04 12.72
N VAL A 81 -12.02 4.15 12.06
CA VAL A 81 -12.41 4.37 10.68
C VAL A 81 -13.34 5.57 10.60
N SER A 82 -13.10 6.48 9.64
CA SER A 82 -13.95 7.66 9.51
C SER A 82 -15.40 7.27 9.20
N GLU A 83 -16.36 7.99 9.80
CA GLU A 83 -17.80 7.74 9.60
C GLU A 83 -18.18 7.80 8.12
N SER A 84 -17.55 8.69 7.36
CA SER A 84 -17.77 8.82 5.92
C SER A 84 -17.41 7.53 5.16
N ILE A 85 -16.28 6.88 5.49
CA ILE A 85 -15.90 5.61 4.88
C ILE A 85 -16.83 4.50 5.31
N VAL A 86 -17.14 4.42 6.61
CA VAL A 86 -18.08 3.42 7.16
C VAL A 86 -19.43 3.50 6.46
N SER A 87 -20.01 4.70 6.33
CA SER A 87 -21.32 4.91 5.69
C SER A 87 -21.35 4.46 4.24
N ARG A 88 -20.32 4.83 3.45
CA ARG A 88 -20.23 4.42 2.04
C ARG A 88 -20.05 2.91 1.88
N VAL A 89 -19.28 2.26 2.76
CA VAL A 89 -19.12 0.80 2.74
C VAL A 89 -20.42 0.11 3.15
N LYS A 90 -21.12 0.57 4.20
CA LYS A 90 -22.45 0.06 4.59
C LYS A 90 -23.44 0.12 3.42
N GLU A 91 -23.51 1.25 2.74
CA GLU A 91 -24.37 1.42 1.57
C GLU A 91 -24.06 0.37 0.48
N LYS A 92 -22.78 0.11 0.20
CA LYS A 92 -22.37 -0.86 -0.82
C LYS A 92 -22.60 -2.31 -0.40
N LEU A 93 -22.44 -2.63 0.89
CA LEU A 93 -22.68 -3.99 1.41
C LEU A 93 -24.16 -4.27 1.64
N GLY A 94 -25.00 -3.22 1.81
CA GLY A 94 -26.41 -3.36 2.16
C GLY A 94 -26.64 -3.89 3.58
N GLU A 95 -25.64 -3.77 4.46
CA GLU A 95 -25.71 -4.26 5.84
C GLU A 95 -24.93 -3.38 6.82
N ASP A 96 -25.27 -3.51 8.11
CA ASP A 96 -24.53 -2.87 9.18
C ASP A 96 -23.17 -3.53 9.44
N ILE A 97 -22.20 -2.71 9.82
CA ILE A 97 -20.85 -3.15 10.19
C ILE A 97 -20.74 -3.13 11.72
N PRO A 98 -20.31 -4.23 12.35
CA PRO A 98 -20.16 -4.29 13.80
C PRO A 98 -19.22 -3.21 14.36
N VAL A 99 -19.54 -2.69 15.55
CA VAL A 99 -18.75 -1.64 16.22
C VAL A 99 -17.29 -2.07 16.41
N GLU A 100 -17.06 -3.33 16.72
CA GLU A 100 -15.73 -3.89 16.92
C GLU A 100 -14.89 -3.84 15.63
N ALA A 101 -15.55 -3.96 14.47
CA ALA A 101 -14.86 -3.88 13.18
C ALA A 101 -14.50 -2.45 12.81
N ILE A 102 -15.29 -1.44 13.20
CA ILE A 102 -15.01 -0.03 12.89
C ILE A 102 -14.05 0.65 13.87
N ALA A 103 -13.79 0.05 15.02
CA ALA A 103 -12.90 0.59 16.03
C ALA A 103 -11.45 0.76 15.55
N GLU A 104 -11.01 -0.07 14.59
CA GLU A 104 -9.67 -0.03 14.01
C GLU A 104 -9.71 -0.41 12.53
N GLY A 105 -9.06 0.38 11.68
CA GLY A 105 -9.07 0.16 10.22
C GLY A 105 -8.52 -1.19 9.77
N LYS A 106 -7.61 -1.81 10.54
CA LYS A 106 -7.12 -3.16 10.27
C LYS A 106 -8.23 -4.23 10.43
N TYR A 107 -9.08 -4.10 11.44
CA TYR A 107 -10.22 -5.00 11.65
C TYR A 107 -11.31 -4.73 10.65
N PHE A 108 -11.60 -3.47 10.37
CA PHE A 108 -12.52 -3.05 9.32
C PHE A 108 -12.15 -3.66 7.97
N ARG A 109 -10.89 -3.50 7.56
CA ARG A 109 -10.36 -4.08 6.31
C ARG A 109 -10.61 -5.58 6.24
N LYS A 110 -10.26 -6.33 7.29
CA LYS A 110 -10.44 -7.79 7.33
C LYS A 110 -11.91 -8.18 7.30
N TYR A 111 -12.75 -7.47 8.05
CA TYR A 111 -14.20 -7.72 8.09
C TYR A 111 -14.81 -7.56 6.70
N VAL A 112 -14.57 -6.41 6.05
CA VAL A 112 -15.14 -6.11 4.73
C VAL A 112 -14.60 -7.09 3.67
N ALA A 113 -13.28 -7.37 3.65
CA ALA A 113 -12.70 -8.34 2.73
C ALA A 113 -13.35 -9.74 2.87
N ASN A 114 -13.62 -10.19 4.10
CA ASN A 114 -14.29 -11.46 4.38
C ASN A 114 -15.75 -11.46 3.93
N ARG A 115 -16.45 -10.34 4.08
CA ARG A 115 -17.86 -10.20 3.65
C ARG A 115 -17.99 -10.27 2.13
N LEU A 116 -17.04 -9.66 1.42
CA LEU A 116 -17.08 -9.62 -0.05
C LEU A 116 -16.87 -10.98 -0.72
N VAL A 117 -16.11 -11.88 -0.14
CA VAL A 117 -15.73 -13.16 -0.78
C VAL A 117 -16.02 -14.40 0.08
N GLY A 118 -16.50 -14.21 1.30
CA GLY A 118 -16.72 -15.28 2.27
C GLY A 118 -15.44 -15.65 3.05
N VAL A 119 -15.66 -16.12 4.29
CA VAL A 119 -14.58 -16.43 5.23
C VAL A 119 -13.67 -17.54 4.72
N GLN A 120 -14.22 -18.57 4.07
CA GLN A 120 -13.45 -19.70 3.54
C GLN A 120 -12.46 -19.30 2.45
N GLU A 121 -12.84 -18.42 1.54
CA GLU A 121 -11.94 -17.91 0.49
C GLU A 121 -10.83 -17.03 1.07
N SER A 122 -11.14 -16.27 2.13
CA SER A 122 -10.14 -15.50 2.88
C SER A 122 -9.15 -16.40 3.65
N ILE A 123 -9.59 -17.56 4.15
CA ILE A 123 -8.77 -18.53 4.89
C ILE A 123 -7.85 -19.32 3.96
N LYS A 124 -8.26 -19.69 2.76
CA LYS A 124 -7.39 -20.32 1.74
C LYS A 124 -6.07 -19.55 1.54
N LYS A 125 -6.11 -18.27 1.76
CA LYS A 125 -5.00 -17.33 1.75
C LYS A 125 -3.91 -17.64 2.79
N MET A 126 -4.24 -18.19 3.95
CA MET A 126 -3.25 -18.48 5.01
C MET A 126 -2.32 -19.64 4.64
N PHE A 127 -2.69 -20.48 3.68
CA PHE A 127 -1.99 -21.70 3.28
C PHE A 127 -1.27 -21.59 1.93
N GLY A 128 -1.09 -20.40 1.39
CA GLY A 128 -0.06 -20.12 0.38
C GLY A 128 -0.40 -20.40 -1.08
N SER A 129 -1.65 -20.71 -1.44
CA SER A 129 -1.98 -21.15 -2.82
C SER A 129 -3.09 -20.34 -3.53
N ALA A 130 -3.72 -19.39 -2.89
CA ALA A 130 -4.73 -18.56 -3.55
C ALA A 130 -4.33 -17.09 -3.58
N PRO A 131 -4.62 -16.35 -4.66
CA PRO A 131 -4.47 -14.91 -4.69
C PRO A 131 -5.33 -14.30 -3.57
N TYR A 132 -4.91 -13.15 -3.06
CA TYR A 132 -5.58 -12.41 -1.99
C TYR A 132 -6.95 -11.84 -2.46
N ILE A 133 -7.89 -12.73 -2.83
CA ILE A 133 -9.17 -12.39 -3.47
C ILE A 133 -9.96 -11.37 -2.65
N GLY A 134 -10.04 -11.57 -1.33
CA GLY A 134 -10.74 -10.63 -0.45
C GLY A 134 -10.10 -9.24 -0.39
N GLU A 135 -8.77 -9.17 -0.43
CA GLU A 135 -8.06 -7.87 -0.44
C GLU A 135 -8.19 -7.16 -1.79
N ILE A 136 -8.20 -7.91 -2.88
CA ILE A 136 -8.45 -7.37 -4.23
C ILE A 136 -9.89 -6.86 -4.32
N ALA A 137 -10.88 -7.65 -3.87
CA ALA A 137 -12.27 -7.24 -3.84
C ALA A 137 -12.49 -5.99 -2.98
N LEU A 138 -11.83 -5.92 -1.83
CA LEU A 138 -11.87 -4.73 -0.98
C LEU A 138 -11.24 -3.50 -1.68
N ALA A 139 -10.07 -3.65 -2.31
CA ALA A 139 -9.44 -2.53 -3.02
C ALA A 139 -10.35 -1.98 -4.12
N ASN A 140 -11.00 -2.86 -4.88
CA ASN A 140 -11.98 -2.47 -5.91
C ASN A 140 -13.21 -1.77 -5.30
N LEU A 141 -13.72 -2.27 -4.16
CA LEU A 141 -14.80 -1.60 -3.44
C LEU A 141 -14.37 -0.21 -2.99
N LEU A 142 -13.22 -0.08 -2.34
CA LEU A 142 -12.69 1.19 -1.84
C LEU A 142 -12.52 2.21 -2.99
N ASP A 143 -11.92 1.80 -4.12
CA ASP A 143 -11.79 2.65 -5.31
C ASP A 143 -13.17 3.13 -5.82
N SER A 144 -14.15 2.22 -5.88
CA SER A 144 -15.51 2.52 -6.36
C SER A 144 -16.27 3.53 -5.51
N ILE A 145 -15.89 3.70 -4.25
CA ILE A 145 -16.48 4.65 -3.31
C ILE A 145 -15.58 5.86 -3.02
N GLY A 146 -14.50 6.05 -3.81
CA GLY A 146 -13.61 7.20 -3.68
C GLY A 146 -12.65 7.13 -2.48
N VAL A 147 -12.33 5.94 -1.99
CA VAL A 147 -11.25 5.72 -1.02
C VAL A 147 -10.00 5.31 -1.80
N ASP A 148 -8.99 6.19 -1.81
CA ASP A 148 -7.81 6.04 -2.66
C ASP A 148 -6.71 5.19 -2.03
N MET A 149 -6.67 5.14 -0.71
CA MET A 149 -5.53 4.55 -0.01
C MET A 149 -5.88 3.90 1.32
N MET A 150 -5.06 2.93 1.67
CA MET A 150 -4.95 2.36 3.01
C MET A 150 -3.58 2.74 3.58
N ALA A 151 -3.52 3.38 4.75
CA ALA A 151 -2.28 3.94 5.28
C ALA A 151 -2.01 3.50 6.73
N GLN A 152 -0.72 3.37 7.04
CA GLN A 152 -0.23 3.12 8.40
C GLN A 152 0.85 4.14 8.75
N PRO A 153 0.74 4.88 9.86
CA PRO A 153 1.79 5.79 10.30
C PRO A 153 2.98 5.01 10.87
N PHE A 154 4.18 5.59 10.79
CA PHE A 154 5.38 5.02 11.44
C PHE A 154 5.32 5.18 12.95
N ILE A 155 4.79 6.31 13.39
CA ILE A 155 4.55 6.63 14.80
C ILE A 155 3.03 6.71 14.98
N TRP A 156 2.51 5.94 15.94
CA TRP A 156 1.08 5.80 16.20
C TRP A 156 0.48 6.99 16.98
N LYS A 157 1.06 8.18 16.81
CA LYS A 157 0.59 9.44 17.40
C LYS A 157 0.51 10.52 16.32
N PRO A 158 -0.55 11.34 16.29
CA PRO A 158 -0.64 12.51 15.44
C PRO A 158 0.48 13.55 15.73
N PRO A 159 0.88 14.32 14.73
CA PRO A 159 0.48 14.28 13.33
C PRO A 159 1.12 13.09 12.59
N PHE A 160 0.34 12.45 11.70
CA PHE A 160 0.81 11.30 10.92
C PHE A 160 1.57 11.77 9.67
N GLU A 161 2.76 12.31 9.86
CA GLU A 161 3.60 12.86 8.79
C GLU A 161 4.31 11.78 7.98
N ASN A 162 4.82 10.75 8.67
CA ASN A 162 5.55 9.66 8.05
C ASN A 162 4.66 8.42 7.98
N ILE A 163 4.36 7.98 6.76
CA ILE A 163 3.41 6.89 6.51
C ILE A 163 3.94 5.89 5.48
N ASP A 164 3.56 4.65 5.65
CA ASP A 164 3.51 3.65 4.59
C ASP A 164 2.06 3.53 4.13
N LEU A 165 1.82 3.37 2.83
CA LEU A 165 0.48 3.30 2.26
C LEU A 165 0.41 2.35 1.07
N ALA A 166 -0.81 1.92 0.75
CA ALA A 166 -1.16 1.22 -0.46
C ALA A 166 -2.22 2.03 -1.22
N ILE A 167 -1.92 2.51 -2.43
CA ILE A 167 -2.89 3.14 -3.32
C ILE A 167 -3.65 2.03 -4.04
N VAL A 168 -4.98 2.04 -3.91
CA VAL A 168 -5.84 0.93 -4.36
C VAL A 168 -6.00 0.82 -5.88
N ASN A 169 -5.62 1.86 -6.62
CA ASN A 169 -5.72 1.93 -8.07
C ASN A 169 -4.44 2.55 -8.65
N GLU A 170 -3.68 1.76 -9.43
CA GLU A 170 -2.40 2.18 -10.03
C GLU A 170 -2.52 3.36 -10.98
N LYS A 171 -3.69 3.58 -11.58
CA LYS A 171 -3.95 4.72 -12.48
C LYS A 171 -3.90 6.07 -11.77
N LYS A 172 -3.98 6.07 -10.43
CA LYS A 172 -3.87 7.26 -9.59
C LYS A 172 -2.43 7.58 -9.18
N VAL A 173 -1.45 6.79 -9.66
CA VAL A 173 -0.03 6.95 -9.36
C VAL A 173 0.74 7.28 -10.64
N LYS A 174 1.44 8.41 -10.64
CA LYS A 174 2.26 8.85 -11.77
C LYS A 174 3.74 8.85 -11.39
N ILE A 175 4.57 8.13 -12.14
CA ILE A 175 6.02 8.18 -11.96
C ILE A 175 6.53 9.54 -12.47
N LEU A 176 7.24 10.27 -11.62
CA LEU A 176 7.86 11.55 -11.94
C LEU A 176 9.37 11.40 -12.20
N LYS A 177 10.02 10.49 -11.46
CA LYS A 177 11.47 10.32 -11.49
C LYS A 177 11.82 8.89 -11.04
N ILE A 178 12.86 8.33 -11.62
CA ILE A 178 13.45 7.07 -11.21
C ILE A 178 14.94 7.29 -10.99
N GLU A 179 15.44 6.84 -9.85
CA GLU A 179 16.85 6.87 -9.51
C GLU A 179 17.35 5.46 -9.23
N LYS A 180 18.45 5.09 -9.87
CA LYS A 180 19.26 3.94 -9.45
C LYS A 180 20.06 4.36 -8.22
N ILE A 181 20.13 3.50 -7.22
CA ILE A 181 20.77 3.77 -5.94
C ILE A 181 21.70 2.61 -5.55
N GLU A 182 22.59 2.86 -4.60
CA GLU A 182 23.36 1.82 -3.91
C GLU A 182 22.90 1.66 -2.47
N LEU A 183 22.97 0.42 -1.98
CA LEU A 183 22.67 0.08 -0.59
C LEU A 183 23.93 -0.48 0.08
N ASP A 184 24.18 -0.07 1.32
CA ASP A 184 25.23 -0.63 2.16
C ASP A 184 24.92 -2.07 2.62
N ALA A 185 25.81 -2.70 3.35
CA ALA A 185 25.64 -4.06 3.87
C ALA A 185 24.44 -4.19 4.83
N LYS A 186 24.00 -3.10 5.44
CA LYS A 186 22.81 -3.04 6.33
C LYS A 186 21.53 -2.66 5.57
N LYS A 187 21.60 -2.52 4.24
CA LYS A 187 20.47 -2.12 3.38
C LYS A 187 20.02 -0.67 3.57
N HIS A 188 20.92 0.19 4.02
CA HIS A 188 20.68 1.62 4.04
C HIS A 188 21.18 2.23 2.73
N LEU A 189 20.52 3.33 2.31
CA LEU A 189 20.95 4.13 1.18
C LEU A 189 22.38 4.63 1.39
N VAL A 190 23.23 4.45 0.40
CA VAL A 190 24.56 5.10 0.35
C VAL A 190 24.34 6.54 -0.13
N PRO A 191 24.59 7.55 0.71
CA PRO A 191 24.34 8.95 0.33
C PRO A 191 25.18 9.36 -0.89
N GLY A 192 24.55 10.02 -1.86
CA GLY A 192 25.20 10.49 -3.09
C GLY A 192 25.37 9.42 -4.17
N SER A 193 24.79 8.22 -3.98
CA SER A 193 24.80 7.14 -4.99
C SER A 193 23.71 7.30 -6.04
N GLU A 194 22.77 8.22 -5.83
CA GLU A 194 21.56 8.39 -6.64
C GLU A 194 21.93 8.81 -8.07
N THR A 195 21.54 8.02 -9.05
CA THR A 195 21.75 8.29 -10.47
C THR A 195 20.42 8.27 -11.22
N LEU A 196 20.11 9.36 -11.91
CA LEU A 196 18.87 9.49 -12.68
C LEU A 196 18.82 8.45 -13.82
N VAL A 197 17.75 7.68 -13.86
CA VAL A 197 17.47 6.73 -14.95
C VAL A 197 16.64 7.44 -16.01
N LYS A 198 17.16 7.45 -17.25
CA LYS A 198 16.39 7.88 -18.43
C LYS A 198 15.62 6.67 -18.96
N LEU A 199 14.31 6.78 -19.01
CA LEU A 199 13.48 5.80 -19.71
C LEU A 199 13.47 6.16 -21.19
N GLU A 200 14.12 5.36 -22.00
CA GLU A 200 14.02 5.44 -23.48
C GLU A 200 12.65 5.01 -23.96
#